data_a5f75f3891d445e8b70ff9b3aa5bff7e
#
_entry.id   a5f75f3891d445e8b70ff9b3aa5bff7e
#
_cell.length_a   1.000
_cell.length_b   1.000
_cell.length_c   1.000
_cell.angle_alpha   90.00
_cell.angle_beta   90.00
_cell.angle_gamma   90.00
#
_symmetry.space_group_name_H-M   'P 1'
#
loop_
_entity.id
_entity.type
_entity.pdbx_description
1 polymer ?
#
loop_
_entity_poly.entity_id
_entity_poly.type
_entity_poly.pdbx_seq_one_letter_code
_entity_poly.pdbx_strand_id
1 'polypeptide(L)'
;MTTPDTMRAMVLERPGEPLVLRTRPLPQPGPGQLLLRVRACAVCRTDLHLIDGELPDIPYPIVPGHEIVGEVVMAPAGSTHRPGDRVGVPWLGHTCGHCGYCGRGEENLCDEARFTGYQIDGGYADYTVADEDYCFPLASAYDDVQAAPLLCAGLIGYRSLRLCGDAEHLGLYGFGAAAHIVCQVARHQGRSVYAFTSPGDAAAQAFARDLGAGYAGDSDRPPPRALDAGIVVAPGGALGPAARRAVRVGGA
;
A
#
# COMPACT_ATOMS: atom_id res chain seq x y z
N MET A 1 8.11 24.98 -16.28
CA MET A 1 8.77 23.97 -17.14
C MET A 1 7.74 23.50 -18.15
N THR A 2 8.09 23.39 -19.43
CA THR A 2 7.19 22.84 -20.44
C THR A 2 7.08 21.34 -20.26
N THR A 3 5.87 20.81 -20.21
CA THR A 3 5.62 19.35 -20.19
C THR A 3 6.02 18.75 -21.53
N PRO A 4 6.62 17.54 -21.58
CA PRO A 4 6.94 16.87 -22.83
C PRO A 4 5.66 16.32 -23.50
N ASP A 5 5.73 16.07 -24.81
CA ASP A 5 4.63 15.47 -25.56
C ASP A 5 4.48 13.95 -25.29
N THR A 6 5.57 13.32 -24.86
CA THR A 6 5.64 11.86 -24.61
C THR A 6 6.35 11.57 -23.30
N MET A 7 6.12 10.37 -22.76
CA MET A 7 6.74 9.86 -21.54
C MET A 7 7.20 8.40 -21.72
N ARG A 8 8.09 7.95 -20.88
CA ARG A 8 8.44 6.52 -20.75
C ARG A 8 7.53 5.86 -19.74
N ALA A 9 7.12 4.63 -20.01
CA ALA A 9 6.36 3.81 -19.08
C ALA A 9 6.77 2.34 -19.20
N MET A 10 6.78 1.64 -18.07
CA MET A 10 6.85 0.19 -18.02
C MET A 10 5.44 -0.38 -18.18
N VAL A 11 5.19 -1.07 -19.27
CA VAL A 11 3.86 -1.54 -19.65
C VAL A 11 3.79 -3.07 -19.51
N LEU A 12 2.73 -3.55 -18.85
CA LEU A 12 2.33 -4.94 -18.87
C LEU A 12 1.35 -5.15 -20.03
N GLU A 13 1.79 -5.83 -21.09
CA GLU A 13 0.96 -6.01 -22.28
C GLU A 13 0.02 -7.20 -22.15
N ARG A 14 0.43 -8.24 -21.44
CA ARG A 14 -0.34 -9.47 -21.16
C ARG A 14 0.07 -10.09 -19.83
N PRO A 15 -0.82 -10.85 -19.19
CA PRO A 15 -0.48 -11.56 -17.96
C PRO A 15 0.65 -12.58 -18.20
N GLY A 16 1.53 -12.73 -17.23
CA GLY A 16 2.67 -13.65 -17.29
C GLY A 16 3.84 -13.18 -18.15
N GLU A 17 3.74 -12.02 -18.80
CA GLU A 17 4.83 -11.45 -19.60
C GLU A 17 5.66 -10.43 -18.78
N PRO A 18 6.94 -10.25 -19.12
CA PRO A 18 7.74 -9.21 -18.48
C PRO A 18 7.25 -7.81 -18.87
N LEU A 19 7.43 -6.84 -17.97
CA LEU A 19 7.18 -5.44 -18.29
C LEU A 19 8.05 -4.94 -19.44
N VAL A 20 7.45 -4.19 -20.36
CA VAL A 20 8.14 -3.64 -21.52
C VAL A 20 8.22 -2.13 -21.43
N LEU A 21 9.42 -1.56 -21.58
CA LEU A 21 9.59 -0.12 -21.68
C LEU A 21 8.99 0.40 -22.99
N ARG A 22 8.04 1.33 -22.87
CA ARG A 22 7.38 1.99 -24.01
C ARG A 22 7.49 3.51 -23.89
N THR A 23 7.54 4.16 -25.05
CA THR A 23 7.25 5.58 -25.16
C THR A 23 5.75 5.72 -25.46
N ARG A 24 5.05 6.48 -24.60
CA ARG A 24 3.60 6.74 -24.74
C ARG A 24 3.36 8.24 -24.81
N PRO A 25 2.25 8.69 -25.40
CA PRO A 25 1.81 10.08 -25.27
C PRO A 25 1.70 10.47 -23.79
N LEU A 26 1.99 11.73 -23.48
CA LEU A 26 1.74 12.26 -22.13
C LEU A 26 0.23 12.17 -21.83
N PRO A 27 -0.20 11.52 -20.72
CA PRO A 27 -1.61 11.43 -20.40
C PRO A 27 -2.19 12.80 -20.09
N GLN A 28 -3.42 13.04 -20.52
CA GLN A 28 -4.13 14.29 -20.29
C GLN A 28 -5.09 14.11 -19.12
N PRO A 29 -5.02 14.96 -18.07
CA PRO A 29 -5.95 14.88 -16.95
C PRO A 29 -7.36 15.31 -17.40
N GLY A 30 -8.35 14.52 -16.97
CA GLY A 30 -9.77 14.85 -17.10
C GLY A 30 -10.25 15.80 -15.98
N PRO A 31 -11.56 16.09 -15.93
CA PRO A 31 -12.15 16.86 -14.82
C PRO A 31 -11.86 16.19 -13.46
N GLY A 32 -11.43 16.99 -12.49
CA GLY A 32 -11.11 16.51 -11.13
C GLY A 32 -9.82 15.68 -11.03
N GLN A 33 -8.97 15.70 -12.08
CA GLN A 33 -7.73 14.93 -12.09
C GLN A 33 -6.50 15.84 -12.11
N LEU A 34 -5.43 15.36 -11.50
CA LEU A 34 -4.11 15.96 -11.52
C LEU A 34 -3.21 15.24 -12.54
N LEU A 35 -2.34 15.98 -13.24
CA LEU A 35 -1.18 15.41 -13.89
C LEU A 35 -0.01 15.46 -12.91
N LEU A 36 0.59 14.32 -12.65
CA LEU A 36 1.71 14.16 -11.73
C LEU A 36 2.97 13.74 -12.48
N ARG A 37 4.08 14.37 -12.16
CA ARG A 37 5.42 13.85 -12.47
C ARG A 37 5.79 12.85 -11.38
N VAL A 38 6.02 11.59 -11.73
CA VAL A 38 6.41 10.57 -10.76
C VAL A 38 7.83 10.82 -10.27
N ARG A 39 8.00 10.88 -8.96
CA ARG A 39 9.28 11.05 -8.26
C ARG A 39 9.83 9.73 -7.75
N ALA A 40 8.94 8.88 -7.25
CA ALA A 40 9.22 7.51 -6.84
C ALA A 40 7.93 6.68 -6.93
N CYS A 41 8.07 5.40 -7.22
CA CYS A 41 7.00 4.42 -7.07
C CYS A 41 7.62 3.14 -6.52
N ALA A 42 7.18 2.69 -5.34
CA ALA A 42 7.70 1.47 -4.74
C ALA A 42 7.05 0.23 -5.37
N VAL A 43 7.70 -0.92 -5.18
CA VAL A 43 7.25 -2.23 -5.69
C VAL A 43 6.59 -3.00 -4.56
N CYS A 44 5.35 -3.41 -4.79
CA CYS A 44 4.57 -4.22 -3.87
C CYS A 44 4.40 -5.66 -4.38
N ARG A 45 4.05 -6.57 -3.48
CA ARG A 45 3.67 -7.94 -3.87
C ARG A 45 2.48 -7.98 -4.84
N THR A 46 1.57 -7.02 -4.72
CA THR A 46 0.42 -6.88 -5.62
C THR A 46 0.81 -6.64 -7.06
N ASP A 47 1.92 -5.91 -7.32
CA ASP A 47 2.43 -5.73 -8.69
C ASP A 47 2.90 -7.05 -9.30
N LEU A 48 3.45 -7.97 -8.49
CA LEU A 48 3.81 -9.32 -8.95
C LEU A 48 2.57 -10.15 -9.23
N HIS A 49 1.54 -10.12 -8.36
CA HIS A 49 0.26 -10.78 -8.62
C HIS A 49 -0.41 -10.30 -9.90
N LEU A 50 -0.28 -9.01 -10.20
CA LEU A 50 -0.79 -8.41 -11.42
C LEU A 50 -0.01 -8.93 -12.65
N ILE A 51 1.32 -8.94 -12.58
CA ILE A 51 2.19 -9.43 -13.65
C ILE A 51 1.94 -10.92 -13.90
N ASP A 52 1.82 -11.72 -12.84
CA ASP A 52 1.58 -13.16 -12.91
C ASP A 52 0.16 -13.52 -13.40
N GLY A 53 -0.74 -12.51 -13.54
CA GLY A 53 -2.12 -12.71 -14.01
C GLY A 53 -3.04 -13.33 -12.97
N GLU A 54 -2.72 -13.20 -11.69
CA GLU A 54 -3.52 -13.73 -10.58
C GLU A 54 -4.73 -12.84 -10.23
N LEU A 55 -4.78 -11.63 -10.76
CA LEU A 55 -5.87 -10.68 -10.54
C LEU A 55 -6.83 -10.67 -11.74
N PRO A 56 -8.16 -10.67 -11.52
CA PRO A 56 -9.15 -10.65 -12.61
C PRO A 56 -9.29 -9.25 -13.24
N ASP A 57 -9.93 -9.19 -14.41
CA ASP A 57 -10.47 -7.98 -15.04
C ASP A 57 -9.44 -6.83 -15.25
N ILE A 58 -8.20 -7.17 -15.57
CA ILE A 58 -7.17 -6.19 -15.88
C ILE A 58 -7.34 -5.69 -17.33
N PRO A 59 -7.44 -4.37 -17.56
CA PRO A 59 -7.56 -3.81 -18.90
C PRO A 59 -6.19 -3.69 -19.59
N TYR A 60 -5.65 -4.81 -20.05
CA TYR A 60 -4.37 -4.80 -20.79
C TYR A 60 -4.44 -4.01 -22.10
N PRO A 61 -3.38 -3.24 -22.48
CA PRO A 61 -2.13 -3.03 -21.73
C PRO A 61 -2.30 -2.04 -20.57
N ILE A 62 -1.58 -2.26 -19.45
CA ILE A 62 -1.63 -1.42 -18.25
C ILE A 62 -0.23 -1.01 -17.80
N VAL A 63 -0.10 0.16 -17.19
CA VAL A 63 1.10 0.59 -16.45
C VAL A 63 0.89 0.24 -14.97
N PRO A 64 1.65 -0.69 -14.38
CA PRO A 64 1.56 -1.01 -12.96
C PRO A 64 2.11 0.09 -12.04
N GLY A 65 2.12 -0.20 -10.72
CA GLY A 65 2.68 0.67 -9.68
C GLY A 65 1.63 1.52 -8.98
N HIS A 66 1.47 1.31 -7.68
CA HIS A 66 0.41 1.96 -6.88
C HIS A 66 0.93 2.58 -5.57
N GLU A 67 2.22 2.74 -5.44
CA GLU A 67 2.87 3.39 -4.30
C GLU A 67 3.58 4.65 -4.81
N ILE A 68 2.82 5.64 -5.31
CA ILE A 68 3.34 6.75 -6.10
C ILE A 68 3.58 7.97 -5.23
N VAL A 69 4.82 8.46 -5.21
CA VAL A 69 5.14 9.83 -4.80
C VAL A 69 5.29 10.66 -6.06
N GLY A 70 4.48 11.70 -6.19
CA GLY A 70 4.44 12.56 -7.36
C GLY A 70 4.54 14.04 -7.01
N GLU A 71 4.94 14.83 -8.00
CA GLU A 71 4.87 16.28 -7.98
C GLU A 71 3.77 16.73 -8.93
N VAL A 72 2.85 17.54 -8.46
CA VAL A 72 1.77 18.08 -9.28
C VAL A 72 2.34 18.96 -10.39
N VAL A 73 1.99 18.65 -11.64
CA VAL A 73 2.39 19.43 -12.83
C VAL A 73 1.20 20.25 -13.33
N MET A 74 0.00 19.66 -13.34
CA MET A 74 -1.24 20.32 -13.70
C MET A 74 -2.33 19.98 -12.70
N ALA A 75 -3.13 20.97 -12.34
CA ALA A 75 -4.29 20.82 -11.47
C ALA A 75 -5.50 21.52 -12.12
N PRO A 76 -6.74 21.01 -11.92
CA PRO A 76 -7.95 21.68 -12.45
C PRO A 76 -8.19 23.01 -11.73
N ALA A 77 -8.97 23.87 -12.36
CA ALA A 77 -9.40 25.13 -11.74
C ALA A 77 -10.23 24.84 -10.48
N GLY A 78 -9.89 25.46 -9.37
CA GLY A 78 -10.55 25.27 -8.07
C GLY A 78 -10.00 24.11 -7.23
N SER A 79 -9.02 23.36 -7.72
CA SER A 79 -8.33 22.33 -6.95
C SER A 79 -7.65 22.92 -5.70
N THR A 80 -7.59 22.11 -4.64
CA THR A 80 -6.79 22.43 -3.44
C THR A 80 -5.30 22.22 -3.67
N HIS A 81 -4.93 21.43 -4.69
CA HIS A 81 -3.56 21.16 -5.09
C HIS A 81 -3.06 22.20 -6.09
N ARG A 82 -1.75 22.45 -6.07
CA ARG A 82 -1.08 23.42 -6.96
C ARG A 82 0.13 22.78 -7.63
N PRO A 83 0.50 23.24 -8.84
CA PRO A 83 1.77 22.84 -9.45
C PRO A 83 2.95 23.05 -8.49
N GLY A 84 3.75 21.99 -8.33
CA GLY A 84 4.87 21.92 -7.39
C GLY A 84 4.53 21.21 -6.07
N ASP A 85 3.26 20.97 -5.76
CA ASP A 85 2.88 20.22 -4.56
C ASP A 85 3.37 18.77 -4.65
N ARG A 86 3.82 18.26 -3.51
CA ARG A 86 4.26 16.87 -3.35
C ARG A 86 3.13 16.03 -2.77
N VAL A 87 2.69 15.03 -3.54
CA VAL A 87 1.55 14.19 -3.18
C VAL A 87 1.87 12.71 -3.27
N GLY A 88 1.11 11.90 -2.51
CA GLY A 88 1.10 10.45 -2.60
C GLY A 88 -0.18 9.94 -3.22
N VAL A 89 -0.09 8.96 -4.12
CA VAL A 89 -1.25 8.27 -4.71
C VAL A 89 -1.18 6.79 -4.29
N PRO A 90 -2.19 6.31 -3.53
CA PRO A 90 -2.24 4.93 -3.06
C PRO A 90 -2.96 4.00 -4.04
N TRP A 91 -3.22 2.77 -3.58
CA TRP A 91 -3.95 1.74 -4.30
C TRP A 91 -5.35 2.18 -4.74
N LEU A 92 -6.19 2.71 -3.82
CA LEU A 92 -7.51 3.22 -4.18
C LEU A 92 -7.36 4.52 -4.96
N GLY A 93 -7.69 4.50 -6.25
CA GLY A 93 -7.49 5.62 -7.16
C GLY A 93 -8.78 6.29 -7.65
N HIS A 94 -9.96 5.65 -7.45
CA HIS A 94 -11.25 6.20 -7.85
C HIS A 94 -12.39 5.54 -7.10
N THR A 95 -13.44 6.32 -6.78
CA THR A 95 -14.75 5.81 -6.33
C THR A 95 -15.89 6.65 -6.90
N CYS A 96 -17.12 6.13 -6.87
CA CYS A 96 -18.28 6.85 -7.45
C CYS A 96 -18.71 8.11 -6.68
N GLY A 97 -18.31 8.26 -5.42
CA GLY A 97 -18.64 9.42 -4.57
C GLY A 97 -20.09 9.51 -4.07
N HIS A 98 -21.01 8.68 -4.57
CA HIS A 98 -22.45 8.83 -4.27
C HIS A 98 -23.13 7.57 -3.73
N CYS A 99 -22.50 6.40 -3.76
CA CYS A 99 -23.08 5.19 -3.18
C CYS A 99 -23.16 5.25 -1.64
N GLY A 100 -23.88 4.29 -1.06
CA GLY A 100 -24.05 4.24 0.40
C GLY A 100 -22.73 4.12 1.18
N TYR A 101 -21.71 3.51 0.60
CA TYR A 101 -20.38 3.40 1.20
C TYR A 101 -19.64 4.75 1.16
N CYS A 102 -19.58 5.39 -0.02
CA CYS A 102 -18.95 6.71 -0.17
C CYS A 102 -19.61 7.75 0.74
N GLY A 103 -20.94 7.73 0.83
CA GLY A 103 -21.67 8.67 1.71
C GLY A 103 -21.41 8.49 3.21
N ARG A 104 -20.81 7.37 3.64
CA ARG A 104 -20.42 7.12 5.04
C ARG A 104 -18.91 7.20 5.30
N GLY A 105 -18.10 7.58 4.31
CA GLY A 105 -16.65 7.60 4.43
C GLY A 105 -16.03 6.18 4.43
N GLU A 106 -16.67 5.24 3.76
CA GLU A 106 -16.23 3.85 3.59
C GLU A 106 -15.87 3.57 2.12
N GLU A 107 -15.19 4.51 1.45
CA GLU A 107 -14.90 4.52 0.01
C GLU A 107 -14.19 3.25 -0.45
N ASN A 108 -13.41 2.62 0.42
CA ASN A 108 -12.75 1.35 0.15
C ASN A 108 -13.71 0.17 -0.09
N LEU A 109 -15.01 0.35 0.19
CA LEU A 109 -16.09 -0.62 -0.04
C LEU A 109 -16.97 -0.23 -1.24
N CYS A 110 -16.63 0.83 -1.98
CA CYS A 110 -17.39 1.27 -3.14
C CYS A 110 -17.41 0.18 -4.23
N ASP A 111 -18.61 -0.14 -4.75
CA ASP A 111 -18.78 -1.15 -5.79
C ASP A 111 -18.17 -0.74 -7.14
N GLU A 112 -17.98 0.57 -7.35
CA GLU A 112 -17.36 1.15 -8.55
C GLU A 112 -15.91 1.61 -8.30
N ALA A 113 -15.28 1.12 -7.22
CA ALA A 113 -13.89 1.45 -6.94
C ALA A 113 -12.96 1.00 -8.08
N ARG A 114 -11.99 1.85 -8.43
CA ARG A 114 -10.92 1.50 -9.36
C ARG A 114 -9.57 1.76 -8.71
N PHE A 115 -8.62 0.91 -9.03
CA PHE A 115 -7.35 0.85 -8.33
C PHE A 115 -6.18 1.24 -9.25
N THR A 116 -5.29 2.04 -8.70
CA THR A 116 -4.07 2.55 -9.34
C THR A 116 -3.13 1.40 -9.69
N GLY A 117 -2.61 1.39 -10.90
CA GLY A 117 -1.73 0.31 -11.38
C GLY A 117 -2.44 -1.01 -11.67
N TYR A 118 -3.77 -1.01 -11.64
CA TYR A 118 -4.61 -2.20 -11.86
C TYR A 118 -5.71 -1.94 -12.90
N GLN A 119 -6.73 -1.13 -12.60
CA GLN A 119 -7.74 -0.67 -13.58
C GLN A 119 -7.43 0.73 -14.11
N ILE A 120 -6.52 1.45 -13.47
CA ILE A 120 -6.05 2.77 -13.86
C ILE A 120 -4.53 2.67 -14.03
N ASP A 121 -3.96 3.29 -15.07
CA ASP A 121 -2.50 3.36 -15.25
C ASP A 121 -1.82 3.91 -13.99
N GLY A 122 -0.75 3.26 -13.56
CA GLY A 122 -0.03 3.55 -12.32
C GLY A 122 1.25 4.35 -12.50
N GLY A 123 2.17 4.16 -11.56
CA GLY A 123 3.37 4.97 -11.38
C GLY A 123 4.67 4.41 -11.96
N TYR A 124 4.65 3.27 -12.65
CA TYR A 124 5.87 2.81 -13.33
C TYR A 124 6.08 3.56 -14.65
N ALA A 125 5.99 4.89 -14.58
CA ALA A 125 6.12 5.83 -15.69
C ALA A 125 6.75 7.15 -15.23
N ASP A 126 7.17 8.00 -16.19
CA ASP A 126 7.65 9.34 -15.87
C ASP A 126 6.52 10.26 -15.37
N TYR A 127 5.28 10.03 -15.83
CA TYR A 127 4.07 10.78 -15.44
C TYR A 127 2.87 9.84 -15.27
N THR A 128 1.91 10.28 -14.46
CA THR A 128 0.62 9.62 -14.28
C THR A 128 -0.48 10.63 -14.06
N VAL A 129 -1.73 10.22 -14.29
CA VAL A 129 -2.94 10.99 -13.95
C VAL A 129 -3.60 10.33 -12.75
N ALA A 130 -4.05 11.13 -11.80
CA ALA A 130 -4.75 10.66 -10.61
C ALA A 130 -5.92 11.58 -10.26
N ASP A 131 -7.02 11.01 -9.74
CA ASP A 131 -8.13 11.79 -9.20
C ASP A 131 -7.62 12.60 -8.00
N GLU A 132 -7.95 13.89 -7.93
CA GLU A 132 -7.44 14.78 -6.89
C GLU A 132 -7.85 14.34 -5.47
N ASP A 133 -9.03 13.72 -5.32
CA ASP A 133 -9.53 13.19 -4.04
C ASP A 133 -8.67 12.02 -3.49
N TYR A 134 -7.88 11.39 -4.35
CA TYR A 134 -6.94 10.31 -4.00
C TYR A 134 -5.47 10.73 -4.07
N CYS A 135 -5.22 12.04 -4.09
CA CYS A 135 -3.88 12.63 -4.01
C CYS A 135 -3.68 13.24 -2.62
N PHE A 136 -2.83 12.64 -1.80
CA PHE A 136 -2.64 13.04 -0.40
C PHE A 136 -1.34 13.83 -0.23
N PRO A 137 -1.37 15.02 0.41
CA PRO A 137 -0.16 15.77 0.72
C PRO A 137 0.79 14.93 1.58
N LEU A 138 2.07 14.89 1.22
CA LEU A 138 3.09 14.15 1.95
C LEU A 138 3.94 15.08 2.83
N ALA A 139 4.17 14.67 4.08
CA ALA A 139 5.07 15.37 4.98
C ALA A 139 6.51 15.35 4.45
N SER A 140 7.26 16.40 4.74
CA SER A 140 8.67 16.56 4.33
C SER A 140 9.65 15.72 5.15
N ALA A 141 9.17 15.01 6.18
CA ALA A 141 10.01 14.18 7.05
C ALA A 141 10.66 12.97 6.35
N TYR A 142 10.08 12.54 5.23
CA TYR A 142 10.56 11.42 4.41
C TYR A 142 10.93 11.91 3.02
N ASP A 143 12.01 11.40 2.44
CA ASP A 143 12.30 11.57 1.02
C ASP A 143 11.28 10.79 0.16
N ASP A 144 11.39 10.92 -1.17
CA ASP A 144 10.42 10.31 -2.08
C ASP A 144 10.46 8.78 -2.03
N VAL A 145 11.65 8.20 -1.91
CA VAL A 145 11.84 6.74 -1.86
C VAL A 145 11.34 6.15 -0.54
N GLN A 146 11.58 6.86 0.56
CA GLN A 146 11.11 6.43 1.89
C GLN A 146 9.59 6.57 2.06
N ALA A 147 8.98 7.59 1.41
CA ALA A 147 7.55 7.82 1.50
C ALA A 147 6.72 6.83 0.66
N ALA A 148 7.23 6.38 -0.48
CA ALA A 148 6.48 5.54 -1.41
C ALA A 148 5.89 4.27 -0.76
N PRO A 149 6.62 3.44 0.01
CA PRO A 149 6.04 2.25 0.64
C PRO A 149 4.94 2.55 1.68
N LEU A 150 4.88 3.78 2.19
CA LEU A 150 3.84 4.17 3.15
C LEU A 150 2.45 4.22 2.50
N LEU A 151 2.38 4.37 1.18
CA LEU A 151 1.14 4.50 0.41
C LEU A 151 0.40 3.17 0.19
N CYS A 152 1.04 2.02 0.43
CA CYS A 152 0.41 0.71 0.45
C CYS A 152 0.68 -0.02 1.76
N ALA A 153 1.90 -0.49 1.97
CA ALA A 153 2.28 -1.24 3.16
C ALA A 153 2.04 -0.44 4.46
N GLY A 154 2.38 0.84 4.47
CA GLY A 154 2.12 1.74 5.60
C GLY A 154 0.62 1.94 5.83
N LEU A 155 -0.14 2.23 4.77
CA LEU A 155 -1.57 2.47 4.82
C LEU A 155 -2.32 1.25 5.37
N ILE A 156 -2.16 0.07 4.74
CA ILE A 156 -2.89 -1.13 5.16
C ILE A 156 -2.44 -1.62 6.53
N GLY A 157 -1.15 -1.49 6.83
CA GLY A 157 -0.61 -1.82 8.14
C GLY A 157 -1.20 -0.94 9.23
N TYR A 158 -1.23 0.37 9.04
CA TYR A 158 -1.81 1.31 10.00
C TYR A 158 -3.33 1.13 10.17
N ARG A 159 -4.06 0.88 9.06
CA ARG A 159 -5.48 0.54 9.13
C ARG A 159 -5.72 -0.71 9.99
N SER A 160 -4.95 -1.77 9.75
CA SER A 160 -5.03 -3.01 10.53
C SER A 160 -4.71 -2.78 12.01
N LEU A 161 -3.70 -1.96 12.30
CA LEU A 161 -3.35 -1.59 13.68
C LEU A 161 -4.50 -0.83 14.39
N ARG A 162 -5.17 0.07 13.68
CA ARG A 162 -6.33 0.78 14.24
C ARG A 162 -7.50 -0.15 14.56
N LEU A 163 -7.73 -1.20 13.78
CA LEU A 163 -8.76 -2.21 14.05
C LEU A 163 -8.47 -3.05 15.29
N CYS A 164 -7.22 -3.10 15.75
CA CYS A 164 -6.84 -3.75 17.00
C CYS A 164 -7.22 -2.95 18.26
N GLY A 165 -7.80 -1.75 18.11
CA GLY A 165 -8.21 -0.93 19.28
C GLY A 165 -7.04 -0.68 20.24
N ASP A 166 -7.31 -0.86 21.54
CA ASP A 166 -6.36 -0.62 22.63
C ASP A 166 -5.51 -1.85 23.01
N ALA A 167 -5.34 -2.81 22.07
CA ALA A 167 -4.53 -4.01 22.30
C ALA A 167 -3.11 -3.64 22.75
N GLU A 168 -2.68 -4.11 23.92
CA GLU A 168 -1.33 -3.90 24.44
C GLU A 168 -0.31 -4.92 23.93
N HIS A 169 -0.77 -6.18 23.73
CA HIS A 169 0.06 -7.30 23.25
C HIS A 169 -0.37 -7.69 21.85
N LEU A 170 0.40 -7.24 20.86
CA LEU A 170 0.06 -7.35 19.45
C LEU A 170 0.91 -8.42 18.75
N GLY A 171 0.25 -9.42 18.14
CA GLY A 171 0.89 -10.40 17.26
C GLY A 171 0.94 -9.92 15.82
N LEU A 172 2.10 -10.02 15.17
CA LEU A 172 2.29 -9.75 13.75
C LEU A 172 2.71 -11.06 13.07
N TYR A 173 1.80 -11.64 12.27
CA TYR A 173 2.03 -12.89 11.53
C TYR A 173 2.46 -12.60 10.10
N GLY A 174 3.73 -12.89 9.80
CA GLY A 174 4.48 -12.41 8.66
C GLY A 174 5.23 -11.11 9.02
N PHE A 175 6.52 -11.02 8.63
CA PHE A 175 7.33 -9.84 8.96
C PHE A 175 7.95 -9.23 7.69
N GLY A 176 7.06 -8.86 6.73
CA GLY A 176 7.38 -8.13 5.50
C GLY A 176 7.14 -6.63 5.64
N ALA A 177 6.93 -5.94 4.50
CA ALA A 177 6.81 -4.49 4.41
C ALA A 177 5.77 -3.88 5.37
N ALA A 178 4.56 -4.41 5.44
CA ALA A 178 3.52 -3.88 6.34
C ALA A 178 3.86 -4.12 7.82
N ALA A 179 4.30 -5.33 8.17
CA ALA A 179 4.55 -5.69 9.56
C ALA A 179 5.70 -4.88 10.17
N HIS A 180 6.80 -4.64 9.43
CA HIS A 180 7.92 -3.87 9.98
C HIS A 180 7.55 -2.41 10.23
N ILE A 181 6.69 -1.82 9.40
CA ILE A 181 6.15 -0.46 9.61
C ILE A 181 5.23 -0.47 10.84
N VAL A 182 4.28 -1.42 10.90
CA VAL A 182 3.37 -1.56 12.05
C VAL A 182 4.12 -1.78 13.36
N CYS A 183 5.17 -2.59 13.35
CA CYS A 183 6.01 -2.82 14.53
C CYS A 183 6.54 -1.51 15.11
N GLN A 184 7.08 -0.63 14.28
CA GLN A 184 7.61 0.66 14.69
C GLN A 184 6.52 1.58 15.26
N VAL A 185 5.36 1.66 14.58
CA VAL A 185 4.22 2.47 15.04
C VAL A 185 3.65 1.93 16.35
N ALA A 186 3.43 0.63 16.47
CA ALA A 186 2.91 -0.02 17.67
C ALA A 186 3.87 0.21 18.87
N ARG A 187 5.16 0.07 18.63
CA ARG A 187 6.21 0.37 19.63
C ARG A 187 6.18 1.82 20.09
N HIS A 188 6.06 2.76 19.15
CA HIS A 188 5.92 4.19 19.47
C HIS A 188 4.68 4.47 20.34
N GLN A 189 3.60 3.70 20.13
CA GLN A 189 2.39 3.75 20.96
C GLN A 189 2.53 3.04 22.32
N GLY A 190 3.70 2.50 22.66
CA GLY A 190 3.94 1.78 23.92
C GLY A 190 3.44 0.33 23.94
N ARG A 191 3.02 -0.23 22.79
CA ARG A 191 2.54 -1.61 22.70
C ARG A 191 3.69 -2.61 22.67
N SER A 192 3.46 -3.81 23.19
CA SER A 192 4.38 -4.96 23.10
C SER A 192 4.11 -5.72 21.81
N VAL A 193 5.11 -5.84 20.94
CA VAL A 193 5.00 -6.53 19.65
C VAL A 193 5.62 -7.91 19.71
N TYR A 194 4.89 -8.89 19.18
CA TYR A 194 5.27 -10.31 19.03
C TYR A 194 5.27 -10.64 17.54
N ALA A 195 6.45 -10.83 16.96
CA ALA A 195 6.63 -11.12 15.54
C ALA A 195 6.70 -12.62 15.28
N PHE A 196 5.92 -13.10 14.30
CA PHE A 196 5.87 -14.49 13.87
C PHE A 196 6.26 -14.58 12.39
N THR A 197 7.36 -15.27 12.12
CA THR A 197 7.92 -15.43 10.77
C THR A 197 7.71 -16.85 10.26
N SER A 198 8.08 -17.12 9.02
CA SER A 198 8.16 -18.50 8.53
C SER A 198 9.11 -19.30 9.43
N PRO A 199 8.82 -20.59 9.68
CA PRO A 199 9.70 -21.43 10.47
C PRO A 199 11.14 -21.41 9.96
N GLY A 200 12.10 -21.14 10.86
CA GLY A 200 13.52 -21.08 10.54
C GLY A 200 14.01 -19.79 9.88
N ASP A 201 13.17 -18.78 9.67
CA ASP A 201 13.58 -17.49 9.11
C ASP A 201 14.26 -16.60 10.17
N ALA A 202 15.51 -16.98 10.49
CA ALA A 202 16.31 -16.28 11.49
C ALA A 202 16.60 -14.81 11.13
N ALA A 203 16.70 -14.51 9.83
CA ALA A 203 16.97 -13.15 9.35
C ALA A 203 15.78 -12.22 9.63
N ALA A 204 14.55 -12.62 9.28
CA ALA A 204 13.35 -11.84 9.58
C ALA A 204 13.12 -11.71 11.10
N GLN A 205 13.43 -12.76 11.89
CA GLN A 205 13.32 -12.70 13.34
C GLN A 205 14.34 -11.72 13.95
N ALA A 206 15.59 -11.70 13.45
CA ALA A 206 16.61 -10.74 13.89
C ALA A 206 16.16 -9.31 13.56
N PHE A 207 15.73 -9.08 12.33
CA PHE A 207 15.20 -7.77 11.89
C PHE A 207 14.01 -7.29 12.75
N ALA A 208 13.11 -8.19 13.11
CA ALA A 208 11.99 -7.84 14.01
C ALA A 208 12.50 -7.38 15.39
N ARG A 209 13.50 -8.07 15.96
CA ARG A 209 14.11 -7.67 17.24
C ARG A 209 14.84 -6.34 17.13
N ASP A 210 15.56 -6.09 16.05
CA ASP A 210 16.28 -4.83 15.81
C ASP A 210 15.31 -3.65 15.75
N LEU A 211 14.09 -3.85 15.21
CA LEU A 211 12.99 -2.88 15.24
C LEU A 211 12.26 -2.84 16.59
N GLY A 212 12.68 -3.65 17.53
CA GLY A 212 12.24 -3.64 18.92
C GLY A 212 11.03 -4.51 19.21
N ALA A 213 10.72 -5.53 18.42
CA ALA A 213 9.76 -6.55 18.82
C ALA A 213 10.24 -7.23 20.12
N GLY A 214 9.35 -7.33 21.12
CA GLY A 214 9.68 -7.98 22.40
C GLY A 214 9.84 -9.50 22.28
N TYR A 215 9.27 -10.07 21.21
CA TYR A 215 9.44 -11.48 20.84
C TYR A 215 9.49 -11.60 19.31
N ALA A 216 10.31 -12.51 18.81
CA ALA A 216 10.30 -12.95 17.42
C ALA A 216 10.60 -14.45 17.34
N GLY A 217 9.74 -15.19 16.64
CA GLY A 217 9.82 -16.65 16.52
C GLY A 217 9.03 -17.22 15.36
N ASP A 218 9.01 -18.55 15.28
CA ASP A 218 8.34 -19.29 14.23
C ASP A 218 6.82 -19.19 14.36
N SER A 219 6.12 -19.03 13.25
CA SER A 219 4.65 -18.85 13.21
C SER A 219 3.85 -20.13 13.56
N ASP A 220 4.49 -21.29 13.57
CA ASP A 220 3.94 -22.57 14.01
C ASP A 220 4.08 -22.81 15.52
N ARG A 221 4.76 -21.92 16.24
CA ARG A 221 4.95 -21.99 17.69
C ARG A 221 3.96 -21.06 18.40
N PRO A 222 3.45 -21.46 19.57
CA PRO A 222 2.60 -20.59 20.37
C PRO A 222 3.39 -19.37 20.86
N PRO A 223 2.75 -18.20 21.04
CA PRO A 223 3.37 -17.08 21.70
C PRO A 223 3.73 -17.38 23.15
N PRO A 224 4.72 -16.67 23.74
CA PRO A 224 5.10 -16.86 25.13
C PRO A 224 4.00 -16.41 26.13
N ARG A 225 2.97 -15.74 25.65
CA ARG A 225 1.78 -15.32 26.40
C ARG A 225 0.58 -15.15 25.46
N ALA A 226 -0.64 -15.10 25.99
CA ALA A 226 -1.82 -14.75 25.20
C ALA A 226 -1.72 -13.31 24.68
N LEU A 227 -2.17 -13.11 23.45
CA LEU A 227 -2.18 -11.82 22.75
C LEU A 227 -3.54 -11.15 22.86
N ASP A 228 -3.57 -9.82 22.79
CA ASP A 228 -4.81 -9.05 22.77
C ASP A 228 -5.37 -8.93 21.36
N ALA A 229 -4.51 -8.88 20.35
CA ALA A 229 -4.87 -8.85 18.95
C ALA A 229 -3.79 -9.51 18.06
N GLY A 230 -4.20 -9.92 16.86
CA GLY A 230 -3.30 -10.48 15.86
C GLY A 230 -3.55 -9.92 14.47
N ILE A 231 -2.51 -9.44 13.80
CA ILE A 231 -2.53 -8.98 12.41
C ILE A 231 -1.83 -10.03 11.55
N VAL A 232 -2.53 -10.55 10.54
CA VAL A 232 -1.97 -11.50 9.57
C VAL A 232 -1.70 -10.74 8.27
N VAL A 233 -0.42 -10.59 7.91
CA VAL A 233 0.04 -9.84 6.72
C VAL A 233 0.86 -10.68 5.75
N ALA A 234 0.90 -11.99 5.97
CA ALA A 234 1.54 -12.92 5.05
C ALA A 234 0.49 -13.80 4.35
N PRO A 235 0.69 -14.18 3.09
CA PRO A 235 -0.14 -15.17 2.43
C PRO A 235 0.03 -16.53 3.12
N GLY A 236 -1.06 -17.22 3.37
CA GLY A 236 -1.03 -18.58 3.92
C GLY A 236 -2.23 -18.88 4.80
N GLY A 237 -3.10 -19.78 4.34
CA GLY A 237 -4.32 -20.15 5.04
C GLY A 237 -4.08 -20.75 6.44
N ALA A 238 -2.89 -21.31 6.71
CA ALA A 238 -2.54 -21.87 8.02
C ALA A 238 -2.29 -20.81 9.11
N LEU A 239 -1.93 -19.57 8.73
CA LEU A 239 -1.61 -18.51 9.69
C LEU A 239 -2.85 -17.97 10.41
N GLY A 240 -3.99 -17.86 9.73
CA GLY A 240 -5.23 -17.41 10.34
C GLY A 240 -5.66 -18.23 11.57
N PRO A 241 -5.76 -19.56 11.46
CA PRO A 241 -6.04 -20.41 12.62
C PRO A 241 -4.98 -20.34 13.73
N ALA A 242 -3.69 -20.17 13.38
CA ALA A 242 -2.62 -20.03 14.37
C ALA A 242 -2.75 -18.71 15.14
N ALA A 243 -2.94 -17.59 14.45
CA ALA A 243 -3.15 -16.27 15.04
C ALA A 243 -4.38 -16.27 15.96
N ARG A 244 -5.50 -16.85 15.50
CA ARG A 244 -6.73 -16.91 16.29
C ARG A 244 -6.57 -17.70 17.60
N ARG A 245 -5.82 -18.79 17.61
CA ARG A 245 -5.53 -19.55 18.83
C ARG A 245 -4.63 -18.81 19.82
N ALA A 246 -3.83 -17.88 19.32
CA ALA A 246 -2.91 -17.10 20.13
C ALA A 246 -3.58 -15.89 20.83
N VAL A 247 -4.71 -15.44 20.29
CA VAL A 247 -5.47 -14.30 20.82
C VAL A 247 -6.39 -14.78 21.93
N ARG A 248 -6.45 -14.01 23.03
CA ARG A 248 -7.35 -14.27 24.17
C ARG A 248 -8.83 -14.13 23.77
N VAL A 249 -9.71 -14.71 24.56
CA VAL A 249 -11.17 -14.54 24.39
C VAL A 249 -11.53 -13.06 24.47
N GLY A 250 -12.29 -12.56 23.50
CA GLY A 250 -12.65 -11.13 23.38
C GLY A 250 -11.55 -10.24 22.75
N GLY A 251 -10.42 -10.81 22.33
CA GLY A 251 -9.41 -10.09 21.53
C GLY A 251 -9.77 -10.03 20.04
N ALA A 252 -9.04 -9.17 19.25
CA ALA A 252 -9.25 -8.89 17.84
C ALA A 252 -8.20 -9.58 16.94
#